data_a13d350d83c09ca70b171fa6c1e84424
#
_entry.id   a13d350d83c09ca70b171fa6c1e84424
#
_cell.length_a   1.000
_cell.length_b   1.000
_cell.length_c   1.000
_cell.angle_alpha   90.00
_cell.angle_beta   90.00
_cell.angle_gamma   90.00
#
_symmetry.space_group_name_H-M   'P 1'
#
loop_
_entity.id
_entity.type
_entity.pdbx_description
1 polymer ?
#
loop_
_entity_poly.entity_id
_entity_poly.type
_entity_poly.pdbx_seq_one_letter_code
_entity_poly.pdbx_strand_id
1 'polypeptide(L)'
;MNMNYYQISAEELGKNAKVPLLKLGDSGEIEKNNAVGRRTVFICPVGPVGQYPIFVRLVNERRLSLKNCWFINMDEYLTDDGEWIDESSALSFHGFMNRTVYSRIDPELVMPENQRIFPDPHDPDHI
;
A
#
# COMPACT_ATOMS: atom_id res chain seq x y z
N MET A 1 -11.26 -3.72 -14.72
CA MET A 1 -10.23 -3.51 -13.69
C MET A 1 -10.28 -4.64 -12.68
N ASN A 2 -9.15 -5.30 -12.49
CA ASN A 2 -9.05 -6.30 -11.44
C ASN A 2 -8.70 -5.61 -10.13
N MET A 3 -9.56 -5.75 -9.16
CA MET A 3 -9.31 -5.27 -7.82
C MET A 3 -9.17 -6.46 -6.90
N ASN A 4 -7.98 -6.62 -6.34
CA ASN A 4 -7.72 -7.65 -5.35
C ASN A 4 -7.86 -7.02 -3.97
N TYR A 5 -8.76 -7.57 -3.20
CA TYR A 5 -9.03 -7.10 -1.85
C TYR A 5 -8.69 -8.21 -0.88
N TYR A 6 -7.73 -7.95 -0.01
CA TYR A 6 -7.30 -8.88 1.02
C TYR A 6 -7.37 -8.22 2.38
N GLN A 7 -7.98 -8.91 3.31
CA GLN A 7 -8.04 -8.47 4.69
C GLN A 7 -7.30 -9.48 5.55
N ILE A 8 -6.20 -9.04 6.15
CA ILE A 8 -5.38 -9.87 7.02
C ILE A 8 -5.52 -9.32 8.42
N SER A 9 -5.91 -10.16 9.38
CA SER A 9 -5.99 -9.75 10.77
C SER A 9 -4.59 -9.63 11.37
N ALA A 10 -4.45 -8.78 12.37
CA ALA A 10 -3.21 -8.68 13.13
C ALA A 10 -2.84 -10.02 13.77
N GLU A 11 -3.86 -10.81 14.15
CA GLU A 11 -3.65 -12.12 14.71
C GLU A 11 -3.02 -13.09 13.70
N GLU A 12 -3.51 -13.09 12.47
CA GLU A 12 -2.94 -13.91 11.41
C GLU A 12 -1.49 -13.53 11.12
N LEU A 13 -1.19 -12.24 11.12
CA LEU A 13 0.18 -11.76 10.95
C LEU A 13 1.07 -12.20 12.11
N GLY A 14 0.55 -12.16 13.34
CA GLY A 14 1.29 -12.59 14.51
C GLY A 14 1.57 -14.08 14.54
N LYS A 15 0.60 -14.89 14.13
CA LYS A 15 0.74 -16.34 14.12
C LYS A 15 1.51 -16.83 12.90
N ASN A 16 1.45 -16.10 11.81
CA ASN A 16 1.97 -16.55 10.53
C ASN A 16 2.65 -15.41 9.81
N ALA A 17 3.81 -15.04 10.34
CA ALA A 17 4.63 -13.98 9.77
C ALA A 17 5.02 -14.24 8.31
N LYS A 18 4.68 -15.41 7.78
CA LYS A 18 4.93 -15.77 6.39
C LYS A 18 3.75 -15.47 5.48
N VAL A 19 2.70 -14.84 6.00
CA VAL A 19 1.52 -14.49 5.19
C VAL A 19 1.45 -12.99 4.99
N PRO A 20 2.39 -12.40 4.26
CA PRO A 20 2.30 -11.00 3.83
C PRO A 20 1.36 -10.89 2.66
N LEU A 21 1.09 -9.66 2.22
CA LEU A 21 0.32 -9.39 1.02
C LEU A 21 0.72 -10.29 -0.15
N LEU A 22 2.02 -10.49 -0.34
CA LEU A 22 2.53 -11.27 -1.47
C LEU A 22 2.19 -12.76 -1.36
N LYS A 23 2.04 -13.27 -0.15
CA LYS A 23 1.84 -14.70 0.02
C LYS A 23 0.39 -15.13 -0.12
N LEU A 24 -0.55 -14.23 0.04
CA LEU A 24 -1.97 -14.53 -0.17
C LEU A 24 -2.35 -14.58 -1.66
N GLY A 25 -1.38 -14.80 -2.50
CA GLY A 25 -1.59 -14.83 -3.94
C GLY A 25 -1.17 -13.54 -4.62
N ASP A 26 -0.82 -12.54 -3.85
CA ASP A 26 -0.56 -11.21 -4.40
C ASP A 26 0.71 -11.12 -5.19
N SER A 27 1.77 -11.83 -4.77
CA SER A 27 3.00 -11.86 -5.56
C SER A 27 2.73 -12.48 -6.93
N GLY A 28 1.96 -13.57 -6.95
CA GLY A 28 1.55 -14.19 -8.18
C GLY A 28 0.67 -13.26 -9.02
N GLU A 29 -0.25 -12.55 -8.36
CA GLU A 29 -1.12 -11.60 -9.06
C GLU A 29 -0.35 -10.41 -9.63
N ILE A 30 0.57 -9.84 -8.86
CA ILE A 30 1.38 -8.71 -9.34
C ILE A 30 2.24 -9.17 -10.51
N GLU A 31 2.94 -10.30 -10.38
CA GLU A 31 3.79 -10.82 -11.44
C GLU A 31 2.98 -11.16 -12.69
N LYS A 32 1.84 -11.82 -12.51
CA LYS A 32 0.96 -12.19 -13.61
C LYS A 32 0.42 -10.96 -14.33
N ASN A 33 -0.03 -9.96 -13.58
CA ASN A 33 -0.56 -8.74 -14.15
C ASN A 33 0.54 -7.94 -14.86
N ASN A 34 1.73 -7.89 -14.27
CA ASN A 34 2.88 -7.22 -14.91
C ASN A 34 3.22 -7.88 -16.25
N ALA A 35 3.18 -9.20 -16.31
CA ALA A 35 3.54 -9.95 -17.51
C ALA A 35 2.61 -9.65 -18.68
N VAL A 36 1.36 -9.27 -18.41
CA VAL A 36 0.37 -8.95 -19.46
C VAL A 36 0.01 -7.47 -19.52
N GLY A 37 0.77 -6.62 -18.83
CA GLY A 37 0.54 -5.18 -18.84
C GLY A 37 -0.71 -4.73 -18.12
N ARG A 38 -1.21 -5.52 -17.19
CA ARG A 38 -2.42 -5.22 -16.42
C ARG A 38 -2.06 -4.61 -15.06
N ARG A 39 -2.84 -3.62 -14.64
CA ARG A 39 -2.62 -3.02 -13.32
C ARG A 39 -3.12 -3.93 -12.20
N THR A 40 -2.51 -3.77 -11.02
CA THR A 40 -2.97 -4.38 -9.78
C THR A 40 -3.36 -3.27 -8.82
N VAL A 41 -4.53 -3.37 -8.21
CA VAL A 41 -5.04 -2.35 -7.29
C VAL A 41 -5.18 -2.96 -5.91
N PHE A 42 -4.58 -2.30 -4.92
CA PHE A 42 -4.70 -2.69 -3.51
C PHE A 42 -5.42 -1.61 -2.73
N ILE A 43 -6.28 -2.05 -1.82
CA ILE A 43 -6.87 -1.17 -0.82
C ILE A 43 -6.10 -1.39 0.47
N CYS A 44 -5.44 -0.35 0.96
CA CYS A 44 -4.47 -0.46 2.04
C CYS A 44 -5.01 0.12 3.34
N PRO A 45 -5.29 -0.70 4.34
CA PRO A 45 -5.58 -0.22 5.68
C PRO A 45 -4.28 0.03 6.45
N VAL A 46 -4.31 0.88 7.46
CA VAL A 46 -3.16 1.10 8.32
C VAL A 46 -3.22 0.24 9.60
N GLY A 47 -4.38 -0.31 9.94
CA GLY A 47 -4.52 -1.14 11.14
C GLY A 47 -3.52 -2.30 11.23
N PRO A 48 -3.46 -3.24 10.27
CA PRO A 48 -2.52 -4.36 10.32
C PRO A 48 -1.14 -3.97 9.79
N VAL A 49 -0.46 -3.11 10.51
CA VAL A 49 0.81 -2.51 10.06
C VAL A 49 1.97 -3.49 9.97
N GLY A 50 1.91 -4.62 10.65
CA GLY A 50 3.00 -5.60 10.65
C GLY A 50 3.26 -6.25 9.29
N GLN A 51 2.32 -6.17 8.37
CA GLN A 51 2.50 -6.74 7.04
C GLN A 51 3.44 -5.92 6.15
N TYR A 52 3.53 -4.62 6.38
CA TYR A 52 4.24 -3.73 5.46
C TYR A 52 5.76 -3.94 5.43
N PRO A 53 6.47 -4.11 6.55
CA PRO A 53 7.90 -4.39 6.49
C PRO A 53 8.21 -5.68 5.73
N ILE A 54 7.37 -6.69 5.87
CA ILE A 54 7.54 -7.97 5.18
C ILE A 54 7.31 -7.79 3.69
N PHE A 55 6.27 -7.05 3.33
CA PHE A 55 5.96 -6.74 1.94
C PHE A 55 7.12 -6.00 1.27
N VAL A 56 7.63 -4.95 1.92
CA VAL A 56 8.76 -4.15 1.42
C VAL A 56 9.98 -5.04 1.18
N ARG A 57 10.30 -5.88 2.15
CA ARG A 57 11.45 -6.78 2.03
C ARG A 57 11.29 -7.72 0.83
N LEU A 58 10.14 -8.33 0.68
CA LEU A 58 9.90 -9.28 -0.42
C LEU A 58 9.92 -8.60 -1.78
N VAL A 59 9.36 -7.41 -1.88
CA VAL A 59 9.40 -6.63 -3.12
C VAL A 59 10.85 -6.36 -3.53
N ASN A 60 11.67 -5.90 -2.58
CA ASN A 60 13.06 -5.60 -2.87
C ASN A 60 13.87 -6.87 -3.19
N GLU A 61 13.69 -7.93 -2.40
CA GLU A 61 14.44 -9.18 -2.61
C GLU A 61 14.10 -9.83 -3.95
N ARG A 62 12.83 -9.84 -4.32
CA ARG A 62 12.36 -10.48 -5.55
C ARG A 62 12.41 -9.55 -6.76
N ARG A 63 12.80 -8.32 -6.57
CA ARG A 63 12.82 -7.29 -7.62
C ARG A 63 11.47 -7.20 -8.32
N LEU A 64 10.41 -7.22 -7.53
CA LEU A 64 9.05 -7.18 -8.02
C LEU A 64 8.65 -5.74 -8.35
N SER A 65 8.38 -5.46 -9.62
CA SER A 65 7.99 -4.11 -10.02
C SER A 65 6.58 -3.78 -9.55
N LEU A 66 6.44 -2.64 -8.88
CA LEU A 66 5.15 -2.10 -8.49
C LEU A 66 4.71 -0.96 -9.40
N LYS A 67 5.37 -0.77 -10.55
CA LYS A 67 5.07 0.36 -11.46
C LYS A 67 3.64 0.33 -11.99
N ASN A 68 3.04 -0.85 -12.08
CA ASN A 68 1.65 -1.00 -12.50
C ASN A 68 0.69 -1.17 -11.32
N CYS A 69 1.17 -0.99 -10.09
CA CYS A 69 0.33 -1.10 -8.91
C CYS A 69 -0.24 0.24 -8.50
N TRP A 70 -1.49 0.21 -8.04
CA TRP A 70 -2.19 1.36 -7.47
C TRP A 70 -2.53 1.03 -6.04
N PHE A 71 -2.08 1.87 -5.13
CA PHE A 71 -2.40 1.73 -3.71
C PHE A 71 -3.44 2.77 -3.34
N ILE A 72 -4.62 2.29 -2.96
CA ILE A 72 -5.70 3.15 -2.46
C ILE A 72 -5.68 3.03 -0.95
N ASN A 73 -5.23 4.08 -0.29
CA ASN A 73 -5.18 4.13 1.16
C ASN A 73 -6.56 4.49 1.68
N MET A 74 -7.03 3.75 2.70
CA MET A 74 -8.42 3.83 3.12
C MET A 74 -8.76 5.10 3.88
N ASP A 75 -7.82 5.59 4.68
CA ASP A 75 -8.11 6.63 5.66
C ASP A 75 -7.02 7.68 5.71
N GLU A 76 -7.38 8.85 6.18
CA GLU A 76 -6.46 9.87 6.63
C GLU A 76 -7.15 10.75 7.65
N TYR A 77 -6.38 11.31 8.57
CA TYR A 77 -6.89 12.27 9.54
C TYR A 77 -6.86 13.68 8.98
N LEU A 78 -7.85 14.46 9.37
CA LEU A 78 -7.96 15.85 8.96
C LEU A 78 -7.77 16.76 10.17
N THR A 79 -7.30 17.98 9.90
CA THR A 79 -7.31 19.06 10.88
C THR A 79 -8.73 19.55 11.09
N ASP A 80 -8.93 20.42 12.10
CA ASP A 80 -10.23 21.04 12.33
C ASP A 80 -10.70 21.90 11.14
N ASP A 81 -9.73 22.33 10.31
CA ASP A 81 -10.03 23.11 9.09
C ASP A 81 -10.35 22.25 7.88
N GLY A 82 -10.38 20.93 8.05
CA GLY A 82 -10.70 20.01 6.96
C GLY A 82 -9.56 19.71 6.02
N GLU A 83 -8.32 19.98 6.43
CA GLU A 83 -7.12 19.67 5.66
C GLU A 83 -6.49 18.38 6.15
N TRP A 84 -5.66 17.74 5.34
CA TRP A 84 -4.85 16.62 5.81
C TRP A 84 -3.94 17.08 6.93
N ILE A 85 -3.80 16.26 7.97
CA ILE A 85 -2.83 16.55 9.02
C ILE A 85 -1.41 16.47 8.46
N ASP A 86 -0.47 17.10 9.17
CA ASP A 86 0.93 17.12 8.76
C ASP A 86 1.49 15.70 8.71
N GLU A 87 2.24 15.39 7.66
CA GLU A 87 2.86 14.07 7.49
C GLU A 87 3.82 13.70 8.61
N SER A 88 4.38 14.69 9.30
CA SER A 88 5.27 14.44 10.43
C SER A 88 4.53 13.97 11.68
N SER A 89 3.20 14.12 11.71
CA SER A 89 2.39 13.64 12.82
C SER A 89 2.42 12.11 12.89
N ALA A 90 2.49 11.58 14.10
CA ALA A 90 2.39 10.14 14.32
C ALA A 90 1.04 9.57 13.89
N LEU A 91 0.02 10.42 13.75
CA LEU A 91 -1.31 10.00 13.32
C LEU A 91 -1.47 9.98 11.80
N SER A 92 -0.56 10.61 11.06
CA SER A 92 -0.70 10.71 9.60
C SER A 92 -0.44 9.37 8.91
N PHE A 93 -1.41 8.92 8.14
CA PHE A 93 -1.25 7.73 7.30
C PHE A 93 -0.36 8.01 6.11
N HIS A 94 -0.38 9.22 5.56
CA HIS A 94 0.60 9.64 4.56
C HIS A 94 2.01 9.46 5.08
N GLY A 95 2.28 10.00 6.27
CA GLY A 95 3.59 9.89 6.89
C GLY A 95 3.98 8.47 7.16
N PHE A 96 3.05 7.68 7.70
CA PHE A 96 3.29 6.26 7.97
C PHE A 96 3.67 5.51 6.69
N MET A 97 2.86 5.63 5.65
CA MET A 97 3.11 4.91 4.40
C MET A 97 4.39 5.36 3.71
N ASN A 98 4.66 6.66 3.72
CA ASN A 98 5.90 7.18 3.15
C ASN A 98 7.13 6.64 3.89
N ARG A 99 7.13 6.66 5.22
CA ARG A 99 8.26 6.21 6.02
C ARG A 99 8.43 4.69 6.00
N THR A 100 7.33 3.96 5.99
CA THR A 100 7.33 2.50 6.20
C THR A 100 7.34 1.72 4.90
N VAL A 101 6.76 2.26 3.86
CA VAL A 101 6.56 1.53 2.60
C VAL A 101 7.27 2.22 1.44
N TYR A 102 6.78 3.38 1.03
CA TYR A 102 7.19 3.95 -0.24
C TYR A 102 8.66 4.37 -0.30
N SER A 103 9.19 4.93 0.78
CA SER A 103 10.59 5.32 0.83
C SER A 103 11.54 4.15 1.00
N ARG A 104 11.03 2.99 1.38
CA ARG A 104 11.85 1.81 1.64
C ARG A 104 11.90 0.83 0.49
N ILE A 105 11.07 1.00 -0.50
CA ILE A 105 11.11 0.21 -1.72
C ILE A 105 12.09 0.87 -2.67
N ASP A 106 12.89 0.04 -3.35
CA ASP A 106 13.83 0.53 -4.36
C ASP A 106 13.11 1.47 -5.34
N PRO A 107 13.68 2.66 -5.61
CA PRO A 107 13.06 3.61 -6.54
C PRO A 107 12.77 3.05 -7.93
N GLU A 108 13.52 2.04 -8.35
CA GLU A 108 13.27 1.37 -9.64
C GLU A 108 12.02 0.50 -9.62
N LEU A 109 11.51 0.16 -8.43
CA LEU A 109 10.40 -0.76 -8.28
C LEU A 109 9.12 -0.08 -7.81
N VAL A 110 9.22 0.98 -7.02
CA VAL A 110 8.07 1.60 -6.38
C VAL A 110 7.17 2.30 -7.41
N MET A 111 5.87 2.26 -7.16
CA MET A 111 4.91 2.95 -8.02
C MET A 111 5.12 4.47 -7.98
N PRO A 112 4.78 5.18 -9.06
CA PRO A 112 4.85 6.64 -9.06
C PRO A 112 3.83 7.24 -8.08
N GLU A 113 4.09 8.45 -7.64
CA GLU A 113 3.31 9.11 -6.60
C GLU A 113 1.83 9.24 -6.95
N ASN A 114 1.51 9.45 -8.23
CA ASN A 114 0.13 9.57 -8.67
C ASN A 114 -0.66 8.25 -8.60
N GLN A 115 0.00 7.14 -8.30
CA GLN A 115 -0.63 5.85 -8.08
C GLN A 115 -0.77 5.49 -6.60
N ARG A 116 -0.45 6.44 -5.71
CA ARG A 116 -0.60 6.32 -4.26
C ARG A 116 -1.74 7.24 -3.83
N ILE A 117 -2.95 6.68 -3.81
CA ILE A 117 -4.17 7.47 -3.59
C ILE A 117 -4.49 7.55 -2.11
N PHE A 118 -4.80 8.75 -1.64
CA PHE A 118 -5.33 8.98 -0.30
C PHE A 118 -6.67 9.72 -0.43
N PRO A 119 -7.60 9.53 0.52
CA PRO A 119 -8.85 10.27 0.49
C PRO A 119 -8.61 11.77 0.49
N ASP A 120 -9.16 12.47 -0.49
CA ASP A 120 -8.96 13.91 -0.62
C ASP A 120 -10.21 14.64 -0.13
N PRO A 121 -10.11 15.45 0.95
CA PRO A 121 -11.27 16.17 1.47
C PRO A 121 -11.77 17.25 0.52
N HIS A 122 -10.97 17.68 -0.44
CA HIS A 122 -11.33 18.69 -1.42
C HIS A 122 -11.87 18.12 -2.72
N ASP A 123 -11.74 16.81 -2.90
CA ASP A 123 -12.20 16.13 -4.10
C ASP A 123 -12.76 14.75 -3.72
N PRO A 124 -13.95 14.72 -3.11
CA PRO A 124 -14.54 13.47 -2.62
C PRO A 124 -14.87 12.47 -3.73
N ASP A 125 -14.96 12.93 -4.96
CA ASP A 125 -15.26 12.08 -6.11
C ASP A 125 -14.02 11.53 -6.80
N HIS A 126 -12.84 11.89 -6.31
CA HIS A 126 -11.57 11.49 -6.92
C HIS A 126 -11.35 9.99 -6.91
N ILE A 127 -11.91 9.31 -5.95
CA ILE A 127 -11.82 7.87 -5.84
C ILE A 127 -13.01 7.24 -6.58
#